data_8d76240cfce370a5d5586bddd021ef38
#
_entry.id   8d76240cfce370a5d5586bddd021ef38
#
_cell.length_a   1.000
_cell.length_b   1.000
_cell.length_c   1.000
_cell.angle_alpha   90.00
_cell.angle_beta   90.00
_cell.angle_gamma   90.00
#
_symmetry.space_group_name_H-M   'P 1'
#
loop_
_entity.id
_entity.type
_entity.pdbx_description
1 polymer ?
#
loop_
_entity_poly.entity_id
_entity_poly.type
_entity_poly.pdbx_seq_one_letter_code
_entity_poly.pdbx_strand_id
1 'polypeptide(L)'
;MTFIFVTIILDTLGFGITIPVLPTLIRSFSADPAQGTAIFGLLVTIFGLMQFLFSPFIGVLSDRYGRRPVLILSGFGLGIDYMVMALAPNLEWFFVGRILSGITSSSYATAAAYVADVTPVERRAGAFGMVGAMWGIGFILGPAIGGVVGEFGIRLPFWVAAACSIASASYGLFVLPESLAMGNRQSFAWRRANPVGSLTLLRSHRDLFGLGAVTFVQFLAFQALPTVFVLYSHDRYGWTPFDVGLSLTLVGALNIAVQGGLVKRFIARFGERAALLTALLFGTAALVIWGLAPNGLVFLLTAFVFAPIGFAAPALQSLMTRRVRPSEQGQLQGANASIAGLTGAVGPIFFGLIYAWAIGFRGQFDILGLPFFVAAVLMLGSAALALRVTRAAAAEAASPVPATGGDGSSTTTRDP
;
A
#
# COMPACT_ATOMS: atom_id res chain seq x y z
N MET A 1 -22.82 5.12 -8.39
CA MET A 1 -21.89 4.16 -7.75
C MET A 1 -21.17 3.27 -8.75
N THR A 2 -21.88 2.57 -9.61
CA THR A 2 -21.28 1.62 -10.59
C THR A 2 -20.16 2.27 -11.41
N PHE A 3 -20.34 3.53 -11.83
CA PHE A 3 -19.39 4.26 -12.67
C PHE A 3 -18.00 4.37 -12.05
N ILE A 4 -17.90 4.79 -10.79
CA ILE A 4 -16.59 4.97 -10.13
C ILE A 4 -15.91 3.61 -9.87
N PHE A 5 -16.70 2.54 -9.65
CA PHE A 5 -16.14 1.20 -9.47
C PHE A 5 -15.50 0.65 -10.74
N VAL A 6 -16.12 0.89 -11.91
CA VAL A 6 -15.53 0.54 -13.21
C VAL A 6 -14.20 1.28 -13.43
N THR A 7 -14.17 2.58 -13.13
CA THR A 7 -12.94 3.37 -13.20
C THR A 7 -11.84 2.78 -12.30
N ILE A 8 -12.16 2.50 -11.03
CA ILE A 8 -11.20 1.93 -10.07
C ILE A 8 -10.65 0.57 -10.54
N ILE A 9 -11.51 -0.32 -11.08
CA ILE A 9 -11.07 -1.61 -11.62
C ILE A 9 -10.09 -1.40 -12.79
N LEU A 10 -10.44 -0.56 -13.78
CA LEU A 10 -9.62 -0.35 -14.96
C LEU A 10 -8.26 0.29 -14.61
N ASP A 11 -8.25 1.25 -13.68
CA ASP A 11 -7.01 1.88 -13.23
C ASP A 11 -6.12 0.89 -12.46
N THR A 12 -6.72 0.05 -11.60
CA THR A 12 -5.97 -0.96 -10.84
C THR A 12 -5.48 -2.09 -11.75
N LEU A 13 -6.26 -2.48 -12.75
CA LEU A 13 -5.83 -3.42 -13.79
C LEU A 13 -4.62 -2.87 -14.55
N GLY A 14 -4.67 -1.62 -15.03
CA GLY A 14 -3.56 -0.99 -15.74
C GLY A 14 -2.27 -1.01 -14.92
N PHE A 15 -2.36 -0.68 -13.63
CA PHE A 15 -1.23 -0.78 -12.71
C PHE A 15 -0.72 -2.22 -12.56
N GLY A 16 -1.62 -3.17 -12.30
CA GLY A 16 -1.30 -4.58 -12.06
C GLY A 16 -0.65 -5.27 -13.27
N ILE A 17 -1.10 -4.93 -14.49
CA ILE A 17 -0.60 -5.51 -15.75
C ILE A 17 0.91 -5.25 -15.93
N THR A 18 1.42 -4.13 -15.46
CA THR A 18 2.85 -3.78 -15.65
C THR A 18 3.77 -4.44 -14.64
N ILE A 19 3.26 -4.93 -13.48
CA ILE A 19 4.07 -5.47 -12.38
C ILE A 19 4.99 -6.60 -12.80
N PRO A 20 4.55 -7.66 -13.56
CA PRO A 20 5.41 -8.78 -13.90
C PRO A 20 6.56 -8.45 -14.84
N VAL A 21 6.44 -7.37 -15.62
CA VAL A 21 7.36 -7.08 -16.75
C VAL A 21 8.24 -5.85 -16.51
N LEU A 22 7.79 -4.87 -15.72
CA LEU A 22 8.49 -3.60 -15.53
C LEU A 22 9.93 -3.76 -15.01
N PRO A 23 10.18 -4.59 -13.97
CA PRO A 23 11.55 -4.75 -13.44
C PRO A 23 12.51 -5.32 -14.48
N THR A 24 12.07 -6.34 -15.21
CA THR A 24 12.85 -7.01 -16.25
C THR A 24 13.10 -6.07 -17.44
N LEU A 25 12.09 -5.28 -17.84
CA LEU A 25 12.25 -4.29 -18.90
C LEU A 25 13.29 -3.22 -18.53
N ILE A 26 13.26 -2.69 -17.30
CA ILE A 26 14.25 -1.70 -16.85
C ILE A 26 15.65 -2.29 -16.84
N ARG A 27 15.83 -3.53 -16.36
CA ARG A 27 17.12 -4.22 -16.36
C ARG A 27 17.68 -4.45 -17.75
N SER A 28 16.84 -4.63 -18.78
CA SER A 28 17.29 -4.85 -20.16
C SER A 28 18.01 -3.63 -20.77
N PHE A 29 17.90 -2.45 -20.18
CA PHE A 29 18.65 -1.25 -20.59
C PHE A 29 20.02 -1.10 -19.92
N SER A 30 20.40 -2.00 -19.01
CA SER A 30 21.68 -1.99 -18.31
C SER A 30 22.50 -3.23 -18.67
N ALA A 31 23.79 -3.06 -18.97
CA ALA A 31 24.70 -4.18 -19.19
C ALA A 31 24.99 -4.95 -17.89
N ASP A 32 24.95 -4.27 -16.76
CA ASP A 32 25.15 -4.86 -15.43
C ASP A 32 23.78 -5.08 -14.74
N PRO A 33 23.41 -6.34 -14.42
CA PRO A 33 22.19 -6.67 -13.71
C PRO A 33 22.07 -6.00 -12.34
N ALA A 34 23.16 -5.80 -11.60
CA ALA A 34 23.16 -5.14 -10.31
C ALA A 34 22.81 -3.65 -10.48
N GLN A 35 23.45 -2.97 -11.43
CA GLN A 35 23.12 -1.57 -11.76
C GLN A 35 21.67 -1.42 -12.20
N GLY A 36 21.17 -2.28 -13.09
CA GLY A 36 19.77 -2.24 -13.54
C GLY A 36 18.78 -2.45 -12.40
N THR A 37 19.10 -3.29 -11.43
CA THR A 37 18.29 -3.49 -10.22
C THR A 37 18.26 -2.26 -9.32
N ALA A 38 19.41 -1.61 -9.10
CA ALA A 38 19.47 -0.37 -8.33
C ALA A 38 18.66 0.75 -9.01
N ILE A 39 18.75 0.88 -10.34
CA ILE A 39 17.96 1.83 -11.13
C ILE A 39 16.46 1.53 -11.01
N PHE A 40 16.05 0.26 -11.06
CA PHE A 40 14.64 -0.11 -10.83
C PHE A 40 14.16 0.34 -9.45
N GLY A 41 14.92 0.07 -8.38
CA GLY A 41 14.61 0.53 -7.03
C GLY A 41 14.47 2.05 -6.94
N LEU A 42 15.36 2.80 -7.63
CA LEU A 42 15.31 4.27 -7.71
C LEU A 42 14.04 4.74 -8.45
N LEU A 43 13.68 4.12 -9.57
CA LEU A 43 12.48 4.47 -10.35
C LEU A 43 11.18 4.24 -9.57
N VAL A 44 11.10 3.14 -8.79
CA VAL A 44 9.95 2.88 -7.91
C VAL A 44 9.93 3.88 -6.75
N THR A 45 11.10 4.26 -6.21
CA THR A 45 11.24 5.31 -5.20
C THR A 45 10.72 6.66 -5.71
N ILE A 46 11.11 7.07 -6.93
CA ILE A 46 10.64 8.32 -7.55
C ILE A 46 9.12 8.30 -7.70
N PHE A 47 8.55 7.20 -8.18
CA PHE A 47 7.09 7.03 -8.26
C PHE A 47 6.43 7.22 -6.88
N GLY A 48 6.91 6.52 -5.85
CA GLY A 48 6.37 6.61 -4.48
C GLY A 48 6.54 8.01 -3.87
N LEU A 49 7.68 8.66 -4.12
CA LEU A 49 7.94 10.01 -3.66
C LEU A 49 7.01 11.03 -4.32
N MET A 50 6.83 10.96 -5.63
CA MET A 50 5.89 11.82 -6.35
C MET A 50 4.46 11.59 -5.87
N GLN A 51 4.04 10.35 -5.70
CA GLN A 51 2.72 10.02 -5.17
C GLN A 51 2.53 10.58 -3.75
N PHE A 52 3.51 10.44 -2.87
CA PHE A 52 3.47 10.98 -1.51
C PHE A 52 3.34 12.50 -1.49
N LEU A 53 4.15 13.20 -2.28
CA LEU A 53 4.16 14.66 -2.33
C LEU A 53 2.89 15.23 -2.97
N PHE A 54 2.43 14.62 -4.07
CA PHE A 54 1.34 15.16 -4.87
C PHE A 54 -0.05 14.68 -4.43
N SER A 55 -0.17 13.62 -3.63
CA SER A 55 -1.48 13.13 -3.18
C SER A 55 -2.30 14.19 -2.43
N PRO A 56 -1.77 14.92 -1.42
CA PRO A 56 -2.52 15.99 -0.80
C PRO A 56 -2.81 17.18 -1.74
N PHE A 57 -1.86 17.49 -2.64
CA PHE A 57 -2.02 18.54 -3.64
C PHE A 57 -3.15 18.24 -4.61
N ILE A 58 -3.20 17.03 -5.17
CA ILE A 58 -4.28 16.56 -6.05
C ILE A 58 -5.61 16.55 -5.29
N GLY A 59 -5.61 16.16 -4.01
CA GLY A 59 -6.79 16.26 -3.15
C GLY A 59 -7.35 17.68 -3.07
N VAL A 60 -6.50 18.67 -2.77
CA VAL A 60 -6.90 20.09 -2.70
C VAL A 60 -7.36 20.63 -4.07
N LEU A 61 -6.71 20.22 -5.17
CA LEU A 61 -7.18 20.56 -6.51
C LEU A 61 -8.58 19.99 -6.79
N SER A 62 -8.84 18.77 -6.36
CA SER A 62 -10.16 18.15 -6.53
C SER A 62 -11.25 18.80 -5.68
N ASP A 63 -10.89 19.36 -4.50
CA ASP A 63 -11.80 20.17 -3.67
C ASP A 63 -12.15 21.50 -4.33
N ARG A 64 -11.25 22.06 -5.13
CA ARG A 64 -11.44 23.36 -5.80
C ARG A 64 -12.16 23.24 -7.14
N TYR A 65 -11.70 22.33 -8.01
CA TYR A 65 -12.17 22.25 -9.40
C TYR A 65 -13.27 21.20 -9.59
N GLY A 66 -13.49 20.33 -8.60
CA GLY A 66 -14.41 19.19 -8.66
C GLY A 66 -13.65 17.86 -8.77
N ARG A 67 -14.31 16.78 -8.37
CA ARG A 67 -13.73 15.42 -8.37
C ARG A 67 -13.54 14.89 -9.80
N ARG A 68 -14.57 15.06 -10.63
CA ARG A 68 -14.62 14.51 -11.99
C ARG A 68 -13.46 14.95 -12.87
N PRO A 69 -13.15 16.26 -13.07
CA PRO A 69 -12.07 16.67 -13.97
C PRO A 69 -10.70 16.17 -13.50
N VAL A 70 -10.47 16.11 -12.19
CA VAL A 70 -9.20 15.60 -11.64
C VAL A 70 -9.04 14.10 -11.92
N LEU A 71 -10.09 13.29 -11.72
CA LEU A 71 -10.06 11.84 -12.03
C LEU A 71 -9.82 11.59 -13.52
N ILE A 72 -10.50 12.32 -14.39
CA ILE A 72 -10.36 12.16 -15.85
C ILE A 72 -8.94 12.53 -16.31
N LEU A 73 -8.43 13.70 -15.88
CA LEU A 73 -7.07 14.14 -16.22
C LEU A 73 -6.01 13.16 -15.70
N SER A 74 -6.17 12.63 -14.50
CA SER A 74 -5.28 11.62 -13.94
C SER A 74 -5.30 10.33 -14.75
N GLY A 75 -6.46 9.86 -15.18
CA GLY A 75 -6.59 8.66 -16.00
C GLY A 75 -5.94 8.83 -17.39
N PHE A 76 -6.12 9.98 -18.06
CA PHE A 76 -5.41 10.28 -19.32
C PHE A 76 -3.90 10.40 -19.08
N GLY A 77 -3.47 11.05 -17.99
CA GLY A 77 -2.06 11.16 -17.64
C GLY A 77 -1.41 9.79 -17.42
N LEU A 78 -2.07 8.85 -16.75
CA LEU A 78 -1.61 7.46 -16.62
C LEU A 78 -1.55 6.74 -17.97
N GLY A 79 -2.55 6.91 -18.82
CA GLY A 79 -2.55 6.33 -20.16
C GLY A 79 -1.38 6.82 -21.00
N ILE A 80 -1.09 8.12 -20.97
CA ILE A 80 0.08 8.72 -21.64
C ILE A 80 1.39 8.19 -21.03
N ASP A 81 1.49 8.07 -19.70
CA ASP A 81 2.66 7.51 -19.04
C ASP A 81 2.95 6.08 -19.51
N TYR A 82 1.94 5.22 -19.58
CA TYR A 82 2.13 3.85 -20.08
C TYR A 82 2.55 3.83 -21.56
N MET A 83 2.05 4.73 -22.39
CA MET A 83 2.53 4.87 -23.79
C MET A 83 3.98 5.33 -23.83
N VAL A 84 4.37 6.30 -23.00
CA VAL A 84 5.77 6.76 -22.88
C VAL A 84 6.67 5.60 -22.48
N MET A 85 6.29 4.78 -21.50
CA MET A 85 7.07 3.60 -21.09
C MET A 85 7.10 2.51 -22.15
N ALA A 86 6.00 2.28 -22.89
CA ALA A 86 5.96 1.32 -23.99
C ALA A 86 6.92 1.70 -25.13
N LEU A 87 7.07 3.00 -25.40
CA LEU A 87 7.90 3.55 -26.47
C LEU A 87 9.33 3.91 -26.02
N ALA A 88 9.62 3.91 -24.72
CA ALA A 88 10.87 4.38 -24.14
C ALA A 88 12.10 3.77 -24.85
N PRO A 89 12.97 4.58 -25.49
CA PRO A 89 14.18 4.11 -26.14
C PRO A 89 15.34 3.95 -25.17
N ASN A 90 15.30 4.60 -24.01
CA ASN A 90 16.35 4.59 -22.98
C ASN A 90 15.75 4.79 -21.58
N LEU A 91 16.59 4.68 -20.55
CA LEU A 91 16.19 4.80 -19.15
C LEU A 91 15.63 6.17 -18.76
N GLU A 92 16.05 7.25 -19.42
CA GLU A 92 15.60 8.61 -19.10
C GLU A 92 14.09 8.76 -19.27
N TRP A 93 13.51 8.14 -20.27
CA TRP A 93 12.06 8.14 -20.47
C TRP A 93 11.30 7.41 -19.37
N PHE A 94 11.90 6.39 -18.74
CA PHE A 94 11.31 5.75 -17.56
C PHE A 94 11.32 6.69 -16.34
N PHE A 95 12.35 7.55 -16.19
CA PHE A 95 12.34 8.57 -15.13
C PHE A 95 11.21 9.57 -15.35
N VAL A 96 11.01 10.06 -16.57
CA VAL A 96 9.88 10.93 -16.92
C VAL A 96 8.56 10.21 -16.64
N GLY A 97 8.40 8.97 -17.07
CA GLY A 97 7.23 8.14 -16.80
C GLY A 97 6.97 7.99 -15.30
N ARG A 98 7.98 7.66 -14.50
CA ARG A 98 7.80 7.50 -13.04
C ARG A 98 7.38 8.78 -12.33
N ILE A 99 7.83 9.94 -12.79
CA ILE A 99 7.37 11.24 -12.27
C ILE A 99 5.91 11.46 -12.64
N LEU A 100 5.56 11.28 -13.91
CA LEU A 100 4.19 11.45 -14.39
C LEU A 100 3.22 10.50 -13.70
N SER A 101 3.54 9.21 -13.66
CA SER A 101 2.69 8.20 -13.01
C SER A 101 2.54 8.45 -11.51
N GLY A 102 3.60 8.85 -10.81
CA GLY A 102 3.51 9.20 -9.38
C GLY A 102 2.56 10.37 -9.12
N ILE A 103 2.58 11.40 -9.95
CA ILE A 103 1.66 12.54 -9.87
C ILE A 103 0.22 12.11 -10.18
N THR A 104 0.01 11.41 -11.29
CA THR A 104 -1.33 11.04 -11.77
C THR A 104 -1.98 9.94 -10.93
N SER A 105 -1.22 8.97 -10.41
CA SER A 105 -1.71 7.94 -9.48
C SER A 105 -2.18 8.49 -8.12
N SER A 106 -1.87 9.75 -7.82
CA SER A 106 -2.34 10.43 -6.60
C SER A 106 -3.86 10.67 -6.58
N SER A 107 -4.56 10.38 -7.68
CA SER A 107 -6.01 10.49 -7.81
C SER A 107 -6.81 9.50 -6.95
N TYR A 108 -6.17 8.48 -6.36
CA TYR A 108 -6.84 7.52 -5.48
C TYR A 108 -7.57 8.21 -4.30
N ALA A 109 -6.94 9.23 -3.69
CA ALA A 109 -7.59 10.03 -2.65
C ALA A 109 -8.85 10.76 -3.17
N THR A 110 -8.81 11.24 -4.42
CA THR A 110 -9.95 11.86 -5.09
C THR A 110 -11.07 10.85 -5.37
N ALA A 111 -10.73 9.62 -5.78
CA ALA A 111 -11.71 8.55 -5.98
C ALA A 111 -12.42 8.16 -4.66
N ALA A 112 -11.66 8.07 -3.57
CA ALA A 112 -12.22 7.84 -2.23
C ALA A 112 -13.15 8.99 -1.80
N ALA A 113 -12.77 10.24 -2.03
CA ALA A 113 -13.60 11.40 -1.75
C ALA A 113 -14.87 11.40 -2.61
N TYR A 114 -14.77 11.08 -3.90
CA TYR A 114 -15.93 10.91 -4.79
C TYR A 114 -16.94 9.90 -4.23
N VAL A 115 -16.46 8.71 -3.80
CA VAL A 115 -17.31 7.69 -3.20
C VAL A 115 -17.98 8.20 -1.92
N ALA A 116 -17.26 8.96 -1.09
CA ALA A 116 -17.83 9.57 0.12
C ALA A 116 -18.90 10.62 -0.19
N ASP A 117 -18.71 11.42 -1.27
CA ASP A 117 -19.65 12.48 -1.68
C ASP A 117 -20.99 11.91 -2.16
N VAL A 118 -20.95 10.77 -2.91
CA VAL A 118 -22.15 10.16 -3.51
C VAL A 118 -22.81 9.09 -2.61
N THR A 119 -22.27 8.87 -1.39
CA THR A 119 -22.76 7.80 -0.50
C THR A 119 -23.27 8.38 0.82
N PRO A 120 -24.54 8.08 1.22
CA PRO A 120 -25.06 8.39 2.55
C PRO A 120 -24.12 7.84 3.64
N VAL A 121 -24.00 8.56 4.76
CA VAL A 121 -23.06 8.26 5.86
C VAL A 121 -23.22 6.80 6.36
N GLU A 122 -24.46 6.31 6.45
CA GLU A 122 -24.79 4.98 6.95
C GLU A 122 -24.30 3.85 6.04
N ARG A 123 -24.10 4.14 4.74
CA ARG A 123 -23.68 3.17 3.72
C ARG A 123 -22.21 3.30 3.32
N ARG A 124 -21.47 4.31 3.82
CA ARG A 124 -20.07 4.58 3.46
C ARG A 124 -19.15 3.40 3.74
N ALA A 125 -19.33 2.72 4.89
CA ALA A 125 -18.51 1.55 5.21
C ALA A 125 -18.62 0.44 4.15
N GLY A 126 -19.86 0.16 3.67
CA GLY A 126 -20.08 -0.81 2.59
C GLY A 126 -19.49 -0.34 1.25
N ALA A 127 -19.61 0.95 0.93
CA ALA A 127 -19.06 1.52 -0.31
C ALA A 127 -17.52 1.46 -0.34
N PHE A 128 -16.84 1.80 0.77
CA PHE A 128 -15.39 1.64 0.88
C PHE A 128 -14.94 0.18 0.89
N GLY A 129 -15.74 -0.72 1.47
CA GLY A 129 -15.51 -2.16 1.34
C GLY A 129 -15.53 -2.62 -0.12
N MET A 130 -16.45 -2.07 -0.92
CA MET A 130 -16.53 -2.37 -2.34
C MET A 130 -15.35 -1.76 -3.14
N VAL A 131 -14.88 -0.56 -2.80
CA VAL A 131 -13.63 0.01 -3.34
C VAL A 131 -12.45 -0.94 -3.09
N GLY A 132 -12.32 -1.45 -1.87
CA GLY A 132 -11.28 -2.43 -1.53
C GLY A 132 -11.40 -3.73 -2.33
N ALA A 133 -12.63 -4.23 -2.55
CA ALA A 133 -12.87 -5.41 -3.39
C ALA A 133 -12.48 -5.16 -4.85
N MET A 134 -12.80 -3.99 -5.42
CA MET A 134 -12.41 -3.62 -6.79
C MET A 134 -10.89 -3.54 -6.93
N TRP A 135 -10.20 -2.96 -5.94
CA TRP A 135 -8.74 -2.97 -5.85
C TRP A 135 -8.19 -4.41 -5.83
N GLY A 136 -8.76 -5.28 -5.00
CA GLY A 136 -8.37 -6.67 -4.91
C GLY A 136 -8.52 -7.42 -6.24
N ILE A 137 -9.64 -7.23 -6.92
CA ILE A 137 -9.90 -7.83 -8.25
C ILE A 137 -8.88 -7.35 -9.28
N GLY A 138 -8.65 -6.03 -9.35
CA GLY A 138 -7.65 -5.47 -10.28
C GLY A 138 -6.24 -5.96 -9.98
N PHE A 139 -5.88 -6.13 -8.70
CA PHE A 139 -4.57 -6.62 -8.26
C PHE A 139 -4.37 -8.13 -8.48
N ILE A 140 -5.44 -8.91 -8.66
CA ILE A 140 -5.38 -10.32 -9.06
C ILE A 140 -5.32 -10.44 -10.58
N LEU A 141 -6.26 -9.80 -11.28
CA LEU A 141 -6.38 -9.93 -12.73
C LEU A 141 -5.26 -9.19 -13.48
N GLY A 142 -4.76 -8.07 -12.91
CA GLY A 142 -3.69 -7.29 -13.53
C GLY A 142 -2.43 -8.11 -13.78
N PRO A 143 -1.77 -8.66 -12.76
CA PRO A 143 -0.59 -9.50 -12.95
C PRO A 143 -0.85 -10.76 -13.78
N ALA A 144 -2.06 -11.37 -13.67
CA ALA A 144 -2.44 -12.51 -14.50
C ALA A 144 -2.42 -12.15 -16.00
N ILE A 145 -3.11 -11.06 -16.35
CA ILE A 145 -3.16 -10.56 -17.74
C ILE A 145 -1.75 -10.10 -18.18
N GLY A 146 -1.05 -9.36 -17.32
CA GLY A 146 0.30 -8.87 -17.58
C GLY A 146 1.31 -9.97 -17.81
N GLY A 147 1.21 -11.07 -17.05
CA GLY A 147 2.02 -12.27 -17.23
C GLY A 147 1.78 -12.93 -18.59
N VAL A 148 0.51 -13.19 -18.95
CA VAL A 148 0.15 -13.77 -20.24
C VAL A 148 0.57 -12.88 -21.41
N VAL A 149 0.23 -11.59 -21.35
CA VAL A 149 0.57 -10.62 -22.42
C VAL A 149 2.08 -10.41 -22.53
N GLY A 150 2.80 -10.48 -21.42
CA GLY A 150 4.25 -10.33 -21.36
C GLY A 150 5.01 -11.41 -22.11
N GLU A 151 4.46 -12.63 -22.26
CA GLU A 151 5.06 -13.70 -23.06
C GLU A 151 5.09 -13.38 -24.56
N PHE A 152 4.14 -12.57 -25.04
CA PHE A 152 4.10 -12.15 -26.46
C PHE A 152 5.03 -10.96 -26.74
N GLY A 153 5.52 -10.28 -25.70
CA GLY A 153 6.46 -9.18 -25.80
C GLY A 153 6.48 -8.30 -24.56
N ILE A 154 7.66 -8.04 -24.04
CA ILE A 154 7.88 -7.32 -22.76
C ILE A 154 7.25 -5.90 -22.71
N ARG A 155 7.00 -5.28 -23.86
CA ARG A 155 6.38 -3.94 -23.97
C ARG A 155 4.87 -3.98 -24.17
N LEU A 156 4.28 -5.13 -24.56
CA LEU A 156 2.86 -5.25 -24.82
C LEU A 156 1.99 -4.97 -23.57
N PRO A 157 2.37 -5.41 -22.37
CA PRO A 157 1.63 -5.07 -21.15
C PRO A 157 1.42 -3.57 -20.93
N PHE A 158 2.38 -2.72 -21.32
CA PHE A 158 2.25 -1.27 -21.21
C PHE A 158 1.23 -0.70 -22.20
N TRP A 159 1.13 -1.25 -23.41
CA TRP A 159 0.09 -0.87 -24.36
C TRP A 159 -1.32 -1.26 -23.88
N VAL A 160 -1.45 -2.44 -23.28
CA VAL A 160 -2.72 -2.87 -22.68
C VAL A 160 -3.08 -2.01 -21.49
N ALA A 161 -2.12 -1.67 -20.61
CA ALA A 161 -2.31 -0.76 -19.50
C ALA A 161 -2.71 0.65 -19.97
N ALA A 162 -2.07 1.16 -21.03
CA ALA A 162 -2.44 2.43 -21.65
C ALA A 162 -3.88 2.42 -22.16
N ALA A 163 -4.26 1.35 -22.87
CA ALA A 163 -5.62 1.18 -23.37
C ALA A 163 -6.64 1.13 -22.22
N CYS A 164 -6.37 0.40 -21.14
CA CYS A 164 -7.24 0.37 -19.94
C CYS A 164 -7.40 1.75 -19.31
N SER A 165 -6.30 2.49 -19.12
CA SER A 165 -6.35 3.82 -18.49
C SER A 165 -7.04 4.85 -19.38
N ILE A 166 -6.79 4.85 -20.68
CA ILE A 166 -7.49 5.73 -21.64
C ILE A 166 -8.97 5.37 -21.71
N ALA A 167 -9.33 4.07 -21.74
CA ALA A 167 -10.71 3.62 -21.72
C ALA A 167 -11.42 4.06 -20.41
N SER A 168 -10.74 3.93 -19.24
CA SER A 168 -11.23 4.40 -17.94
C SER A 168 -11.50 5.91 -17.96
N ALA A 169 -10.54 6.71 -18.43
CA ALA A 169 -10.66 8.15 -18.51
C ALA A 169 -11.76 8.59 -19.51
N SER A 170 -11.85 7.93 -20.68
CA SER A 170 -12.89 8.17 -21.68
C SER A 170 -14.27 7.82 -21.14
N TYR A 171 -14.39 6.65 -20.47
CA TYR A 171 -15.63 6.27 -19.80
C TYR A 171 -16.03 7.31 -18.74
N GLY A 172 -15.08 7.77 -17.93
CA GLY A 172 -15.30 8.85 -16.96
C GLY A 172 -15.74 10.15 -17.61
N LEU A 173 -15.18 10.49 -18.79
CA LEU A 173 -15.55 11.69 -19.53
C LEU A 173 -17.02 11.71 -19.96
N PHE A 174 -17.56 10.56 -20.40
CA PHE A 174 -18.94 10.47 -20.90
C PHE A 174 -19.97 10.10 -19.84
N VAL A 175 -19.57 9.37 -18.78
CA VAL A 175 -20.53 8.70 -17.88
C VAL A 175 -20.41 9.14 -16.43
N LEU A 176 -19.23 9.64 -15.98
CA LEU A 176 -19.02 10.04 -14.59
C LEU A 176 -19.63 11.42 -14.32
N PRO A 177 -20.68 11.56 -13.47
CA PRO A 177 -21.18 12.87 -13.07
C PRO A 177 -20.22 13.54 -12.08
N GLU A 178 -20.32 14.87 -11.94
CA GLU A 178 -19.61 15.59 -10.86
C GLU A 178 -20.26 15.29 -9.51
N SER A 179 -19.46 14.91 -8.52
CA SER A 179 -19.97 14.59 -7.17
C SER A 179 -19.94 15.81 -6.24
N LEU A 180 -19.05 16.79 -6.48
CA LEU A 180 -18.88 17.95 -5.64
C LEU A 180 -19.66 19.15 -6.18
N ALA A 181 -20.78 19.47 -5.53
CA ALA A 181 -21.58 20.64 -5.89
C ALA A 181 -20.76 21.94 -5.83
N MET A 182 -21.05 22.90 -6.74
CA MET A 182 -20.29 24.15 -6.83
C MET A 182 -20.23 24.92 -5.49
N GLY A 183 -21.33 24.91 -4.71
CA GLY A 183 -21.39 25.58 -3.40
C GLY A 183 -20.52 24.93 -2.32
N ASN A 184 -20.10 23.69 -2.51
CA ASN A 184 -19.26 22.95 -1.55
C ASN A 184 -17.77 23.00 -1.93
N ARG A 185 -17.42 23.63 -3.05
CA ARG A 185 -16.04 23.76 -3.49
C ARG A 185 -15.27 24.71 -2.57
N GLN A 186 -14.03 24.33 -2.27
CA GLN A 186 -13.20 25.07 -1.33
C GLN A 186 -12.09 25.83 -2.09
N SER A 187 -11.69 27.00 -1.55
CA SER A 187 -10.53 27.71 -2.06
C SER A 187 -9.25 26.91 -1.85
N PHE A 188 -8.32 27.02 -2.80
CA PHE A 188 -7.02 26.36 -2.69
C PHE A 188 -6.24 26.89 -1.48
N ALA A 189 -5.75 25.98 -0.63
CA ALA A 189 -4.95 26.33 0.54
C ALA A 189 -3.72 25.41 0.66
N TRP A 190 -2.53 25.97 0.47
CA TRP A 190 -1.25 25.26 0.60
C TRP A 190 -1.08 24.53 1.92
N ARG A 191 -1.64 25.08 3.02
CA ARG A 191 -1.55 24.48 4.35
C ARG A 191 -2.25 23.13 4.43
N ARG A 192 -3.24 22.86 3.57
CA ARG A 192 -3.94 21.56 3.48
C ARG A 192 -3.18 20.55 2.61
N ALA A 193 -2.31 21.01 1.72
CA ALA A 193 -1.47 20.17 0.87
C ALA A 193 -0.20 19.65 1.56
N ASN A 194 -0.17 19.59 2.90
CA ASN A 194 0.98 19.13 3.67
C ASN A 194 0.91 17.62 3.93
N PRO A 195 1.77 16.78 3.29
CA PRO A 195 1.74 15.34 3.46
C PRO A 195 2.20 14.87 4.86
N VAL A 196 2.92 15.73 5.60
CA VAL A 196 3.51 15.37 6.90
C VAL A 196 2.68 15.88 8.08
N GLY A 197 1.73 16.79 7.83
CA GLY A 197 0.96 17.47 8.88
C GLY A 197 0.19 16.52 9.81
N SER A 198 -0.32 15.42 9.29
CA SER A 198 -1.07 14.42 10.07
C SER A 198 -0.19 13.55 10.97
N LEU A 199 1.14 13.47 10.75
CA LEU A 199 2.05 12.73 11.63
C LEU A 199 2.17 13.37 13.03
N THR A 200 1.79 14.64 13.18
CA THR A 200 1.79 15.32 14.49
C THR A 200 0.85 14.63 15.49
N LEU A 201 -0.26 14.02 15.01
CA LEU A 201 -1.17 13.24 15.85
C LEU A 201 -0.47 12.05 16.52
N LEU A 202 0.45 11.39 15.83
CA LEU A 202 1.18 10.25 16.41
C LEU A 202 2.06 10.65 17.57
N ARG A 203 2.55 11.90 17.60
CA ARG A 203 3.39 12.42 18.69
C ARG A 203 2.59 12.83 19.92
N SER A 204 1.28 13.11 19.79
CA SER A 204 0.45 13.57 20.90
C SER A 204 0.09 12.45 21.88
N HIS A 205 0.19 11.19 21.47
CA HIS A 205 -0.14 10.01 22.29
C HIS A 205 0.98 8.97 22.18
N ARG A 206 1.62 8.63 23.32
CA ARG A 206 2.75 7.69 23.38
C ARG A 206 2.44 6.31 22.78
N ASP A 207 1.26 5.78 23.09
CA ASP A 207 0.81 4.48 22.59
C ASP A 207 0.51 4.51 21.09
N LEU A 208 -0.03 5.61 20.60
CA LEU A 208 -0.30 5.80 19.17
C LEU A 208 0.99 5.92 18.38
N PHE A 209 2.02 6.59 18.95
CA PHE A 209 3.35 6.64 18.36
C PHE A 209 3.98 5.25 18.25
N GLY A 210 3.85 4.42 19.30
CA GLY A 210 4.32 3.04 19.28
C GLY A 210 3.66 2.19 18.19
N LEU A 211 2.33 2.28 18.04
CA LEU A 211 1.60 1.59 16.95
C LEU A 211 1.95 2.15 15.58
N GLY A 212 2.16 3.46 15.46
CA GLY A 212 2.65 4.10 14.24
C GLY A 212 4.03 3.59 13.82
N ALA A 213 4.94 3.38 14.79
CA ALA A 213 6.25 2.78 14.55
C ALA A 213 6.15 1.31 14.11
N VAL A 214 5.24 0.52 14.72
CA VAL A 214 4.93 -0.86 14.26
C VAL A 214 4.46 -0.83 12.80
N THR A 215 3.54 0.07 12.45
CA THR A 215 3.02 0.23 11.09
C THR A 215 4.14 0.61 10.11
N PHE A 216 5.00 1.55 10.49
CA PHE A 216 6.12 1.99 9.65
C PHE A 216 7.09 0.85 9.36
N VAL A 217 7.54 0.13 10.38
CA VAL A 217 8.51 -0.96 10.22
C VAL A 217 7.92 -2.11 9.43
N GLN A 218 6.65 -2.46 9.69
CA GLN A 218 5.92 -3.49 8.94
C GLN A 218 5.74 -3.11 7.46
N PHE A 219 5.34 -1.87 7.16
CA PHE A 219 5.21 -1.39 5.78
C PHE A 219 6.56 -1.31 5.07
N LEU A 220 7.62 -0.89 5.78
CA LEU A 220 8.97 -0.88 5.22
C LEU A 220 9.41 -2.31 4.84
N ALA A 221 9.24 -3.29 5.75
CA ALA A 221 9.54 -4.68 5.45
C ALA A 221 8.74 -5.22 4.27
N PHE A 222 7.47 -4.84 4.15
CA PHE A 222 6.60 -5.24 3.03
C PHE A 222 7.10 -4.74 1.67
N GLN A 223 7.84 -3.62 1.61
CA GLN A 223 8.38 -3.08 0.36
C GLN A 223 9.43 -3.98 -0.31
N ALA A 224 9.98 -4.96 0.39
CA ALA A 224 10.83 -5.98 -0.22
C ALA A 224 10.11 -6.73 -1.34
N LEU A 225 8.81 -7.05 -1.16
CA LEU A 225 8.03 -7.83 -2.13
C LEU A 225 7.88 -7.11 -3.47
N PRO A 226 7.26 -5.92 -3.56
CA PRO A 226 7.07 -5.25 -4.84
C PRO A 226 8.39 -4.85 -5.50
N THR A 227 9.49 -4.77 -4.74
CA THR A 227 10.79 -4.34 -5.27
C THR A 227 11.62 -5.51 -5.78
N VAL A 228 11.64 -6.63 -5.08
CA VAL A 228 12.62 -7.71 -5.32
C VAL A 228 11.98 -8.96 -5.91
N PHE A 229 10.71 -9.24 -5.63
CA PHE A 229 10.04 -10.50 -5.95
C PHE A 229 10.21 -10.93 -7.42
N VAL A 230 9.93 -10.02 -8.36
CA VAL A 230 10.00 -10.32 -9.81
C VAL A 230 11.44 -10.63 -10.24
N LEU A 231 12.38 -9.78 -9.83
CA LEU A 231 13.80 -9.92 -10.20
C LEU A 231 14.41 -11.16 -9.54
N TYR A 232 14.11 -11.41 -8.28
CA TYR A 232 14.61 -12.59 -7.55
C TYR A 232 14.09 -13.89 -8.16
N SER A 233 12.79 -13.98 -8.44
CA SER A 233 12.20 -15.18 -9.03
C SER A 233 12.75 -15.47 -10.42
N HIS A 234 13.00 -14.43 -11.23
CA HIS A 234 13.68 -14.54 -12.50
C HIS A 234 15.14 -15.02 -12.32
N ASP A 235 15.92 -14.36 -11.43
CA ASP A 235 17.35 -14.66 -11.27
C ASP A 235 17.62 -16.02 -10.62
N ARG A 236 16.74 -16.47 -9.73
CA ARG A 236 16.93 -17.72 -8.97
C ARG A 236 16.30 -18.92 -9.64
N TYR A 237 15.13 -18.76 -10.23
CA TYR A 237 14.32 -19.86 -10.76
C TYR A 237 14.11 -19.79 -12.28
N GLY A 238 14.54 -18.72 -12.95
CA GLY A 238 14.30 -18.52 -14.37
C GLY A 238 12.82 -18.26 -14.71
N TRP A 239 12.04 -17.73 -13.76
CA TRP A 239 10.61 -17.48 -13.95
C TRP A 239 10.37 -16.50 -15.09
N THR A 240 9.38 -16.84 -15.92
CA THR A 240 8.87 -15.99 -16.98
C THR A 240 7.86 -14.97 -16.42
N PRO A 241 7.45 -13.96 -17.20
CA PRO A 241 6.34 -13.07 -16.81
C PRO A 241 5.05 -13.82 -16.46
N PHE A 242 4.78 -14.94 -17.13
CA PHE A 242 3.62 -15.79 -16.83
C PHE A 242 3.70 -16.42 -15.44
N ASP A 243 4.85 -16.99 -15.07
CA ASP A 243 5.06 -17.60 -13.75
C ASP A 243 4.90 -16.56 -12.63
N VAL A 244 5.46 -15.37 -12.84
CA VAL A 244 5.31 -14.23 -11.93
C VAL A 244 3.85 -13.81 -11.82
N GLY A 245 3.17 -13.65 -12.95
CA GLY A 245 1.74 -13.28 -13.01
C GLY A 245 0.87 -14.29 -12.25
N LEU A 246 1.09 -15.59 -12.47
CA LEU A 246 0.38 -16.67 -11.78
C LEU A 246 0.62 -16.65 -10.26
N SER A 247 1.86 -16.45 -9.84
CA SER A 247 2.22 -16.39 -8.42
C SER A 247 1.60 -15.20 -7.70
N LEU A 248 1.62 -14.00 -8.32
CA LEU A 248 0.96 -12.82 -7.77
C LEU A 248 -0.57 -12.97 -7.73
N THR A 249 -1.15 -13.64 -8.71
CA THR A 249 -2.57 -14.00 -8.72
C THR A 249 -2.93 -14.90 -7.53
N LEU A 250 -2.11 -15.91 -7.24
CA LEU A 250 -2.28 -16.78 -6.07
C LEU A 250 -2.19 -15.97 -4.76
N VAL A 251 -1.18 -15.14 -4.61
CA VAL A 251 -1.03 -14.26 -3.42
C VAL A 251 -2.25 -13.36 -3.26
N GLY A 252 -2.74 -12.75 -4.34
CA GLY A 252 -3.93 -11.91 -4.32
C GLY A 252 -5.19 -12.67 -3.94
N ALA A 253 -5.41 -13.87 -4.49
CA ALA A 253 -6.54 -14.73 -4.17
C ALA A 253 -6.54 -15.16 -2.70
N LEU A 254 -5.37 -15.56 -2.16
CA LEU A 254 -5.21 -15.89 -0.75
C LEU A 254 -5.49 -14.68 0.15
N ASN A 255 -5.05 -13.51 -0.25
CA ASN A 255 -5.29 -12.26 0.49
C ASN A 255 -6.80 -11.96 0.57
N ILE A 256 -7.54 -12.09 -0.54
CA ILE A 256 -9.00 -11.91 -0.55
C ILE A 256 -9.67 -12.96 0.34
N ALA A 257 -9.28 -14.24 0.26
CA ALA A 257 -9.84 -15.30 1.09
C ALA A 257 -9.63 -15.02 2.59
N VAL A 258 -8.44 -14.57 2.96
CA VAL A 258 -8.11 -14.20 4.34
C VAL A 258 -8.92 -12.98 4.79
N GLN A 259 -8.90 -11.90 4.03
CA GLN A 259 -9.58 -10.65 4.41
C GLN A 259 -11.11 -10.80 4.38
N GLY A 260 -11.67 -11.53 3.41
CA GLY A 260 -13.11 -11.71 3.25
C GLY A 260 -13.75 -12.64 4.27
N GLY A 261 -13.01 -13.61 4.82
CA GLY A 261 -13.61 -14.64 5.67
C GLY A 261 -12.92 -14.85 7.02
N LEU A 262 -11.60 -14.85 7.06
CA LEU A 262 -10.84 -15.28 8.24
C LEU A 262 -10.57 -14.16 9.24
N VAL A 263 -10.30 -12.93 8.78
CA VAL A 263 -9.96 -11.78 9.64
C VAL A 263 -11.02 -11.57 10.73
N LYS A 264 -12.29 -11.43 10.33
CA LYS A 264 -13.39 -11.16 11.28
C LYS A 264 -13.53 -12.29 12.31
N ARG A 265 -13.48 -13.55 11.87
CA ARG A 265 -13.59 -14.72 12.76
C ARG A 265 -12.40 -14.83 13.71
N PHE A 266 -11.19 -14.59 13.20
CA PHE A 266 -9.96 -14.68 13.99
C PHE A 266 -9.92 -13.59 15.06
N ILE A 267 -10.20 -12.32 14.68
CA ILE A 267 -10.22 -11.19 15.63
C ILE A 267 -11.33 -11.38 16.69
N ALA A 268 -12.51 -11.86 16.30
CA ALA A 268 -13.59 -12.11 17.24
C ALA A 268 -13.24 -13.19 18.30
N ARG A 269 -12.43 -14.20 17.92
CA ARG A 269 -12.08 -15.29 18.83
C ARG A 269 -10.81 -15.02 19.64
N PHE A 270 -9.80 -14.38 19.05
CA PHE A 270 -8.46 -14.23 19.64
C PHE A 270 -8.07 -12.77 19.94
N GLY A 271 -8.85 -11.81 19.47
CA GLY A 271 -8.59 -10.38 19.63
C GLY A 271 -7.59 -9.81 18.62
N GLU A 272 -7.53 -8.47 18.54
CA GLU A 272 -6.71 -7.72 17.59
C GLU A 272 -5.21 -7.92 17.84
N ARG A 273 -4.80 -8.01 19.11
CA ARG A 273 -3.40 -8.23 19.48
C ARG A 273 -2.88 -9.56 18.96
N ALA A 274 -3.62 -10.65 19.17
CA ALA A 274 -3.25 -11.97 18.66
C ALA A 274 -3.21 -11.98 17.13
N ALA A 275 -4.18 -11.35 16.48
CA ALA A 275 -4.23 -11.22 15.03
C ALA A 275 -3.01 -10.50 14.47
N LEU A 276 -2.61 -9.36 15.07
CA LEU A 276 -1.42 -8.61 14.68
C LEU A 276 -0.14 -9.46 14.84
N LEU A 277 0.05 -10.09 15.98
CA LEU A 277 1.24 -10.91 16.25
C LEU A 277 1.31 -12.12 15.32
N THR A 278 0.19 -12.81 15.08
CA THR A 278 0.11 -13.92 14.12
C THR A 278 0.52 -13.43 12.72
N ALA A 279 -0.01 -12.31 12.27
CA ALA A 279 0.34 -11.73 10.98
C ALA A 279 1.84 -11.48 10.84
N LEU A 280 2.45 -10.82 11.83
CA LEU A 280 3.85 -10.45 11.80
C LEU A 280 4.78 -11.66 11.90
N LEU A 281 4.44 -12.67 12.73
CA LEU A 281 5.23 -13.90 12.88
C LEU A 281 5.16 -14.78 11.63
N PHE A 282 3.97 -14.98 11.06
CA PHE A 282 3.81 -15.73 9.80
C PHE A 282 4.45 -14.98 8.63
N GLY A 283 4.34 -13.64 8.59
CA GLY A 283 5.06 -12.80 7.63
C GLY A 283 6.57 -12.96 7.74
N THR A 284 7.13 -12.97 8.98
CA THR A 284 8.55 -13.24 9.22
C THR A 284 8.96 -14.62 8.73
N ALA A 285 8.20 -15.68 9.09
CA ALA A 285 8.48 -17.04 8.66
C ALA A 285 8.46 -17.18 7.13
N ALA A 286 7.47 -16.59 6.47
CA ALA A 286 7.38 -16.60 5.01
C ALA A 286 8.57 -15.90 4.34
N LEU A 287 8.99 -14.75 4.85
CA LEU A 287 10.16 -14.03 4.34
C LEU A 287 11.45 -14.87 4.49
N VAL A 288 11.64 -15.56 5.62
CA VAL A 288 12.77 -16.47 5.79
C VAL A 288 12.70 -17.62 4.80
N ILE A 289 11.51 -18.25 4.63
CA ILE A 289 11.33 -19.36 3.68
C ILE A 289 11.60 -18.87 2.24
N TRP A 290 11.10 -17.70 1.84
CA TRP A 290 11.39 -17.14 0.51
C TRP A 290 12.89 -16.92 0.28
N GLY A 291 13.62 -16.43 1.29
CA GLY A 291 15.07 -16.26 1.20
C GLY A 291 15.84 -17.56 1.07
N LEU A 292 15.33 -18.66 1.62
CA LEU A 292 15.94 -20.00 1.64
C LEU A 292 15.39 -20.94 0.56
N ALA A 293 14.30 -20.59 -0.13
CA ALA A 293 13.56 -21.50 -1.00
C ALA A 293 14.48 -22.11 -2.08
N PRO A 294 14.61 -23.45 -2.13
CA PRO A 294 15.54 -24.13 -3.03
C PRO A 294 15.03 -24.15 -4.48
N ASN A 295 13.73 -24.01 -4.69
CA ASN A 295 13.08 -24.06 -5.99
C ASN A 295 11.82 -23.20 -6.02
N GLY A 296 11.33 -22.92 -7.23
CA GLY A 296 10.14 -22.08 -7.46
C GLY A 296 8.86 -22.62 -6.85
N LEU A 297 8.71 -23.95 -6.70
CA LEU A 297 7.51 -24.54 -6.09
C LEU A 297 7.44 -24.20 -4.59
N VAL A 298 8.55 -24.37 -3.85
CA VAL A 298 8.62 -23.99 -2.42
C VAL A 298 8.37 -22.48 -2.28
N PHE A 299 8.97 -21.68 -3.17
CA PHE A 299 8.75 -20.24 -3.21
C PHE A 299 7.27 -19.90 -3.42
N LEU A 300 6.59 -20.52 -4.38
CA LEU A 300 5.16 -20.35 -4.65
C LEU A 300 4.29 -20.77 -3.45
N LEU A 301 4.54 -21.96 -2.90
CA LEU A 301 3.75 -22.51 -1.78
C LEU A 301 3.92 -21.67 -0.49
N THR A 302 5.01 -20.94 -0.35
CA THR A 302 5.23 -20.02 0.78
C THR A 302 4.15 -18.91 0.83
N ALA A 303 3.45 -18.63 -0.27
CA ALA A 303 2.31 -17.73 -0.28
C ALA A 303 1.22 -18.11 0.74
N PHE A 304 1.01 -19.40 0.99
CA PHE A 304 0.07 -19.88 2.03
C PHE A 304 0.55 -19.53 3.44
N VAL A 305 1.86 -19.61 3.69
CA VAL A 305 2.47 -19.19 4.98
C VAL A 305 2.40 -17.69 5.13
N PHE A 306 2.51 -16.94 4.03
CA PHE A 306 2.42 -15.49 4.04
C PHE A 306 0.98 -14.95 4.18
N ALA A 307 -0.03 -15.72 3.79
CA ALA A 307 -1.43 -15.28 3.76
C ALA A 307 -1.95 -14.64 5.06
N PRO A 308 -1.59 -15.12 6.29
CA PRO A 308 -2.01 -14.49 7.54
C PRO A 308 -1.54 -13.03 7.72
N ILE A 309 -0.60 -12.53 6.90
CA ILE A 309 -0.21 -11.10 6.91
C ILE A 309 -1.43 -10.19 6.67
N GLY A 310 -2.47 -10.68 5.99
CA GLY A 310 -3.72 -9.99 5.78
C GLY A 310 -4.46 -9.59 7.07
N PHE A 311 -4.10 -10.15 8.24
CA PHE A 311 -4.63 -9.72 9.53
C PHE A 311 -4.00 -8.42 10.04
N ALA A 312 -2.80 -8.05 9.58
CA ALA A 312 -2.02 -6.95 10.15
C ALA A 312 -2.74 -5.60 10.03
N ALA A 313 -3.16 -5.22 8.82
CA ALA A 313 -3.77 -3.92 8.57
C ALA A 313 -5.11 -3.72 9.34
N PRO A 314 -6.07 -4.65 9.33
CA PRO A 314 -7.30 -4.53 10.13
C PRO A 314 -7.03 -4.49 11.63
N ALA A 315 -6.08 -5.29 12.13
CA ALA A 315 -5.73 -5.33 13.54
C ALA A 315 -5.08 -4.02 14.00
N LEU A 316 -4.10 -3.49 13.25
CA LEU A 316 -3.46 -2.19 13.52
C LEU A 316 -4.48 -1.06 13.48
N GLN A 317 -5.31 -1.03 12.43
CA GLN A 317 -6.36 -0.02 12.28
C GLN A 317 -7.32 -0.03 13.48
N SER A 318 -7.78 -1.20 13.91
CA SER A 318 -8.66 -1.34 15.08
C SER A 318 -7.97 -0.88 16.37
N LEU A 319 -6.72 -1.30 16.61
CA LEU A 319 -5.94 -0.90 17.77
C LEU A 319 -5.67 0.61 17.82
N MET A 320 -5.40 1.26 16.68
CA MET A 320 -5.17 2.71 16.61
C MET A 320 -6.46 3.50 16.75
N THR A 321 -7.54 3.06 16.09
CA THR A 321 -8.85 3.73 16.11
C THR A 321 -9.44 3.85 17.50
N ARG A 322 -9.24 2.85 18.37
CA ARG A 322 -9.69 2.86 19.77
C ARG A 322 -8.95 3.87 20.65
N ARG A 323 -7.82 4.41 20.21
CA ARG A 323 -6.95 5.33 20.95
C ARG A 323 -7.11 6.80 20.57
N VAL A 324 -7.99 7.08 19.61
CA VAL A 324 -8.25 8.44 19.12
C VAL A 324 -9.73 8.78 19.26
N ARG A 325 -10.00 10.06 19.44
CA ARG A 325 -11.37 10.58 19.51
C ARG A 325 -12.05 10.50 18.13
N PRO A 326 -13.38 10.44 18.06
CA PRO A 326 -14.10 10.47 16.79
C PRO A 326 -13.71 11.64 15.86
N SER A 327 -13.39 12.81 16.44
CA SER A 327 -12.94 14.01 15.71
C SER A 327 -11.51 13.86 15.12
N GLU A 328 -10.69 12.94 15.63
CA GLU A 328 -9.30 12.73 15.23
C GLU A 328 -9.13 11.58 14.20
N GLN A 329 -10.21 10.86 13.90
CA GLN A 329 -10.18 9.71 12.98
C GLN A 329 -9.64 10.08 11.59
N GLY A 330 -10.00 11.27 11.08
CA GLY A 330 -9.46 11.77 9.81
C GLY A 330 -7.96 12.01 9.85
N GLN A 331 -7.44 12.56 10.96
CA GLN A 331 -6.00 12.76 11.13
C GLN A 331 -5.26 11.44 11.25
N LEU A 332 -5.85 10.42 11.91
CA LEU A 332 -5.28 9.07 11.98
C LEU A 332 -5.15 8.44 10.59
N GLN A 333 -6.19 8.54 9.75
CA GLN A 333 -6.11 8.04 8.38
C GLN A 333 -5.04 8.78 7.56
N GLY A 334 -4.93 10.09 7.74
CA GLY A 334 -3.86 10.89 7.13
C GLY A 334 -2.47 10.48 7.62
N ALA A 335 -2.30 10.17 8.91
CA ALA A 335 -1.04 9.68 9.46
C ALA A 335 -0.65 8.32 8.88
N ASN A 336 -1.59 7.38 8.77
CA ASN A 336 -1.36 6.08 8.16
C ASN A 336 -1.01 6.19 6.67
N ALA A 337 -1.68 7.07 5.93
CA ALA A 337 -1.35 7.36 4.54
C ALA A 337 0.05 7.98 4.39
N SER A 338 0.45 8.86 5.30
CA SER A 338 1.81 9.43 5.33
C SER A 338 2.88 8.38 5.62
N ILE A 339 2.63 7.45 6.55
CA ILE A 339 3.53 6.32 6.81
C ILE A 339 3.67 5.44 5.56
N ALA A 340 2.55 5.09 4.92
CA ALA A 340 2.55 4.29 3.69
C ALA A 340 3.32 4.99 2.56
N GLY A 341 3.09 6.29 2.36
CA GLY A 341 3.81 7.09 1.37
C GLY A 341 5.31 7.19 1.65
N LEU A 342 5.70 7.43 2.89
CA LEU A 342 7.11 7.51 3.29
C LEU A 342 7.83 6.16 3.09
N THR A 343 7.21 5.04 3.49
CA THR A 343 7.77 3.71 3.27
C THR A 343 7.80 3.33 1.79
N GLY A 344 6.80 3.76 1.01
CA GLY A 344 6.77 3.61 -0.46
C GLY A 344 7.84 4.45 -1.18
N ALA A 345 8.25 5.58 -0.59
CA ALA A 345 9.34 6.40 -1.13
C ALA A 345 10.73 5.85 -0.75
N VAL A 346 10.92 5.31 0.46
CA VAL A 346 12.25 4.88 0.95
C VAL A 346 12.50 3.39 0.70
N GLY A 347 11.47 2.55 0.85
CA GLY A 347 11.60 1.09 0.79
C GLY A 347 12.19 0.55 -0.51
N PRO A 348 11.71 0.99 -1.68
CA PRO A 348 12.20 0.44 -2.95
C PRO A 348 13.69 0.70 -3.20
N ILE A 349 14.21 1.89 -2.93
CA ILE A 349 15.65 2.16 -3.06
C ILE A 349 16.44 1.33 -2.05
N PHE A 350 15.95 1.23 -0.81
CA PHE A 350 16.60 0.45 0.24
C PHE A 350 16.73 -1.03 -0.15
N PHE A 351 15.64 -1.69 -0.53
CA PHE A 351 15.68 -3.10 -0.94
C PHE A 351 16.30 -3.32 -2.32
N GLY A 352 16.15 -2.37 -3.23
CA GLY A 352 16.81 -2.40 -4.54
C GLY A 352 18.32 -2.39 -4.43
N LEU A 353 18.89 -1.54 -3.56
CA LEU A 353 20.34 -1.50 -3.31
C LEU A 353 20.84 -2.76 -2.61
N ILE A 354 20.09 -3.29 -1.62
CA ILE A 354 20.44 -4.56 -0.96
C ILE A 354 20.46 -5.70 -1.98
N TYR A 355 19.50 -5.76 -2.89
CA TYR A 355 19.44 -6.81 -3.89
C TYR A 355 20.53 -6.64 -4.96
N ALA A 356 20.79 -5.40 -5.41
CA ALA A 356 21.90 -5.09 -6.31
C ALA A 356 23.25 -5.51 -5.72
N TRP A 357 23.46 -5.24 -4.42
CA TRP A 357 24.66 -5.69 -3.70
C TRP A 357 24.74 -7.23 -3.65
N ALA A 358 23.64 -7.90 -3.33
CA ALA A 358 23.60 -9.37 -3.30
C ALA A 358 23.91 -10.00 -4.67
N ILE A 359 23.48 -9.40 -5.78
CA ILE A 359 23.81 -9.82 -7.15
C ILE A 359 25.31 -9.68 -7.40
N GLY A 360 25.95 -8.59 -6.97
CA GLY A 360 27.38 -8.33 -7.14
C GLY A 360 28.27 -9.41 -6.49
N PHE A 361 27.79 -10.10 -5.44
CA PHE A 361 28.51 -11.17 -4.76
C PHE A 361 28.12 -12.60 -5.20
N ARG A 362 27.23 -12.75 -6.19
CA ARG A 362 26.68 -14.04 -6.63
C ARG A 362 27.75 -15.10 -6.96
N GLY A 363 28.94 -14.68 -7.44
CA GLY A 363 30.04 -15.60 -7.74
C GLY A 363 30.83 -16.08 -6.53
N GLN A 364 30.68 -15.45 -5.37
CA GLN A 364 31.39 -15.78 -4.12
C GLN A 364 30.51 -16.44 -3.09
N PHE A 365 29.26 -15.95 -2.96
CA PHE A 365 28.28 -16.41 -1.96
C PHE A 365 26.88 -16.42 -2.58
N ASP A 366 26.07 -17.46 -2.27
CA ASP A 366 24.66 -17.50 -2.64
C ASP A 366 23.80 -16.73 -1.61
N ILE A 367 23.85 -15.41 -1.71
CA ILE A 367 23.13 -14.48 -0.81
C ILE A 367 21.98 -13.73 -1.50
N LEU A 368 21.49 -14.22 -2.64
CA LEU A 368 20.40 -13.57 -3.36
C LEU A 368 19.14 -13.34 -2.50
N GLY A 369 18.91 -14.23 -1.51
CA GLY A 369 17.81 -14.10 -0.56
C GLY A 369 17.96 -12.98 0.49
N LEU A 370 19.09 -12.25 0.53
CA LEU A 370 19.40 -11.24 1.54
C LEU A 370 18.29 -10.19 1.75
N PRO A 371 17.63 -9.64 0.72
CA PRO A 371 16.54 -8.68 0.93
C PRO A 371 15.39 -9.26 1.76
N PHE A 372 15.06 -10.54 1.54
CA PHE A 372 14.02 -11.21 2.32
C PHE A 372 14.44 -11.44 3.77
N PHE A 373 15.72 -11.75 4.04
CA PHE A 373 16.21 -11.85 5.41
C PHE A 373 16.20 -10.51 6.14
N VAL A 374 16.60 -9.43 5.46
CA VAL A 374 16.51 -8.08 6.03
C VAL A 374 15.05 -7.71 6.32
N ALA A 375 14.14 -8.00 5.40
CA ALA A 375 12.70 -7.81 5.61
C ALA A 375 12.16 -8.65 6.77
N ALA A 376 12.64 -9.89 6.92
CA ALA A 376 12.28 -10.78 8.05
C ALA A 376 12.73 -10.20 9.39
N VAL A 377 13.95 -9.65 9.47
CA VAL A 377 14.47 -8.99 10.68
C VAL A 377 13.63 -7.76 11.02
N LEU A 378 13.29 -6.92 10.05
CA LEU A 378 12.39 -5.78 10.24
C LEU A 378 11.01 -6.23 10.72
N MET A 379 10.43 -7.27 10.08
CA MET A 379 9.11 -7.80 10.46
C MET A 379 9.12 -8.37 11.88
N LEU A 380 10.19 -9.09 12.27
CA LEU A 380 10.38 -9.60 13.63
C LEU A 380 10.55 -8.45 14.64
N GLY A 381 11.30 -7.40 14.26
CA GLY A 381 11.42 -6.17 15.05
C GLY A 381 10.07 -5.48 15.25
N SER A 382 9.25 -5.43 14.21
CA SER A 382 7.87 -4.95 14.29
C SER A 382 7.02 -5.80 15.25
N ALA A 383 7.15 -7.13 15.22
CA ALA A 383 6.47 -8.03 16.14
C ALA A 383 6.90 -7.82 17.61
N ALA A 384 8.20 -7.67 17.85
CA ALA A 384 8.73 -7.39 19.18
C ALA A 384 8.25 -6.03 19.71
N LEU A 385 8.20 -5.01 18.86
CA LEU A 385 7.66 -3.70 19.20
C LEU A 385 6.15 -3.77 19.47
N ALA A 386 5.39 -4.48 18.65
CA ALA A 386 3.96 -4.70 18.84
C ALA A 386 3.66 -5.41 20.17
N LEU A 387 4.47 -6.42 20.55
CA LEU A 387 4.38 -7.08 21.85
C LEU A 387 4.54 -6.10 23.01
N ARG A 388 5.52 -5.19 22.94
CA ARG A 388 5.79 -4.20 24.01
C ARG A 388 4.66 -3.19 24.12
N VAL A 389 4.27 -2.57 22.99
CA VAL A 389 3.25 -1.52 22.96
C VAL A 389 1.87 -2.04 23.38
N THR A 390 1.50 -3.24 22.94
CA THR A 390 0.19 -3.82 23.28
C THR A 390 0.15 -4.44 24.68
N ARG A 391 1.29 -4.77 25.30
CA ARG A 391 1.36 -5.19 26.72
C ARG A 391 1.22 -4.01 27.66
N ALA A 392 1.91 -2.90 27.40
CA ALA A 392 1.85 -1.69 28.21
C ALA A 392 0.41 -1.18 28.31
N ALA A 393 -0.29 -1.10 27.18
CA ALA A 393 -1.70 -0.69 27.14
C ALA A 393 -2.66 -1.64 27.89
N ALA A 394 -2.39 -2.95 27.92
CA ALA A 394 -3.19 -3.92 28.67
C ALA A 394 -2.95 -3.79 30.19
N ALA A 395 -1.71 -3.49 30.62
CA ALA A 395 -1.38 -3.27 32.02
C ALA A 395 -1.98 -1.97 32.56
N GLU A 396 -2.00 -0.91 31.74
CA GLU A 396 -2.58 0.38 32.10
C GLU A 396 -4.12 0.31 32.23
N ALA A 397 -4.78 -0.45 31.36
CA ALA A 397 -6.21 -0.73 31.43
C ALA A 397 -6.62 -1.64 32.61
N ALA A 398 -5.68 -2.44 33.13
CA ALA A 398 -5.89 -3.32 34.30
C ALA A 398 -5.55 -2.62 35.64
N SER A 399 -4.94 -1.45 35.63
CA SER A 399 -4.63 -0.69 36.86
C SER A 399 -5.93 -0.12 37.41
N PRO A 400 -6.29 -0.39 38.70
CA PRO A 400 -7.50 0.18 39.30
C PRO A 400 -7.39 1.71 39.34
N VAL A 401 -8.47 2.37 38.91
CA VAL A 401 -8.63 3.82 39.05
C VAL A 401 -8.37 4.15 40.52
N PRO A 402 -7.43 5.07 40.87
CA PRO A 402 -7.27 5.47 42.27
C PRO A 402 -8.61 6.00 42.76
N ALA A 403 -9.12 5.37 43.81
CA ALA A 403 -10.35 5.82 44.48
C ALA A 403 -10.14 7.30 44.86
N THR A 404 -10.82 8.19 44.19
CA THR A 404 -10.88 9.59 44.57
C THR A 404 -11.44 9.61 45.99
N GLY A 405 -10.57 9.93 46.95
CA GLY A 405 -10.92 10.02 48.35
C GLY A 405 -12.12 10.94 48.51
N GLY A 406 -13.22 10.37 48.96
CA GLY A 406 -14.38 11.11 49.37
C GLY A 406 -13.99 11.90 50.62
N ASP A 407 -13.68 13.19 50.46
CA ASP A 407 -13.59 14.12 51.54
C ASP A 407 -15.03 14.41 52.01
N GLY A 408 -15.46 13.60 53.00
CA GLY A 408 -16.71 13.79 53.70
C GLY A 408 -16.58 14.92 54.70
N SER A 409 -16.67 16.17 54.28
CA SER A 409 -16.95 17.27 55.22
C SER A 409 -18.48 17.44 55.38
N SER A 410 -19.02 16.72 56.37
CA SER A 410 -20.35 17.00 56.92
C SER A 410 -20.30 18.31 57.71
N THR A 411 -20.67 19.41 57.10
CA THR A 411 -21.06 20.62 57.86
C THR A 411 -22.52 20.55 58.24
N THR A 412 -22.79 20.15 59.47
CA THR A 412 -24.02 20.39 60.18
C THR A 412 -24.19 21.87 60.41
N THR A 413 -25.09 22.52 59.68
CA THR A 413 -25.63 23.81 60.08
C THR A 413 -26.90 23.57 60.87
N ARG A 414 -26.89 23.91 62.18
CA ARG A 414 -28.03 24.13 63.03
C ARG A 414 -28.67 25.46 62.64
N ASP A 415 -29.99 25.42 62.53
CA ASP A 415 -30.85 26.59 62.59
C ASP A 415 -30.84 27.29 63.96
N PRO A 416 -31.22 28.57 64.05
CA PRO A 416 -32.59 28.89 64.55
C PRO A 416 -33.41 29.65 63.51
#